data_7cd121f760adc4b947e4a5a92ef1bce4
#
_entry.id   7cd121f760adc4b947e4a5a92ef1bce4
#
_cell.length_a   1.000
_cell.length_b   1.000
_cell.length_c   1.000
_cell.angle_alpha   90.00
_cell.angle_beta   90.00
_cell.angle_gamma   90.00
#
_symmetry.space_group_name_H-M   'P 1'
#
loop_
_entity.id
_entity.type
_entity.pdbx_description
1 polymer ?
#
loop_
_entity_poly.entity_id
_entity_poly.type
_entity_poly.pdbx_seq_one_letter_code
_entity_poly.pdbx_strand_id
1 'polypeptide(L)'
;MTTSKLINYTTREFMSDHKLEQYITKQNEIFTPKVVEEFTKAGMLRTVLTKLWNKEDVHRVGILFEYRDEKAFATCQSLLEKYYIPMVKTFITKVVGSLGIVIHEFSS
;
A
#
# COMPACT_ATOMS: atom_id res chain seq x y z
N MET A 1 24.15 -4.55 14.01
CA MET A 1 23.97 -3.90 12.69
C MET A 1 22.51 -3.58 12.48
N THR A 2 22.22 -2.34 12.19
CA THR A 2 20.84 -1.91 11.93
C THR A 2 20.48 -2.17 10.47
N THR A 3 19.32 -2.77 10.25
CA THR A 3 18.78 -2.94 8.91
C THR A 3 18.12 -1.64 8.47
N SER A 4 18.21 -1.32 7.19
CA SER A 4 17.57 -0.13 6.65
C SER A 4 16.06 -0.33 6.55
N LYS A 5 15.31 0.75 6.77
CA LYS A 5 13.88 0.76 6.50
C LYS A 5 13.66 0.66 5.00
N LEU A 6 12.58 0.01 4.62
CA LEU A 6 12.16 -0.08 3.22
C LEU A 6 10.85 0.66 3.03
N ILE A 7 10.75 1.37 1.91
CA ILE A 7 9.50 2.01 1.52
C ILE A 7 9.08 1.47 0.16
N ASN A 8 7.85 1.00 0.09
CA ASN A 8 7.22 0.62 -1.17
C ASN A 8 6.25 1.74 -1.55
N TYR A 9 6.40 2.26 -2.75
CA TYR A 9 5.45 3.21 -3.32
C TYR A 9 4.80 2.56 -4.53
N THR A 10 3.49 2.38 -4.47
CA THR A 10 2.73 1.71 -5.52
C THR A 10 1.64 2.64 -6.02
N THR A 11 1.52 2.76 -7.34
CA THR A 11 0.37 3.45 -7.94
C THR A 11 -0.55 2.42 -8.56
N ARG A 12 -1.86 2.66 -8.47
CA ARG A 12 -2.89 1.81 -9.06
C ARG A 12 -3.87 2.66 -9.83
N GLU A 13 -4.13 2.27 -11.07
CA GLU A 13 -5.05 2.97 -11.94
C GLU A 13 -6.36 2.22 -12.08
N PHE A 14 -7.43 2.96 -12.29
CA PHE A 14 -8.80 2.44 -12.39
C PHE A 14 -9.45 2.97 -13.65
N MET A 15 -10.44 2.24 -14.16
CA MET A 15 -11.15 2.60 -15.38
C MET A 15 -12.03 3.85 -15.21
N SER A 16 -12.50 4.11 -13.99
CA SER A 16 -13.38 5.23 -13.69
C SER A 16 -13.23 5.65 -12.24
N ASP A 17 -13.76 6.85 -11.93
CA ASP A 17 -13.80 7.34 -10.56
C ASP A 17 -14.66 6.42 -9.68
N HIS A 18 -15.74 5.88 -10.25
CA HIS A 18 -16.59 4.94 -9.52
C HIS A 18 -15.82 3.68 -9.08
N LYS A 19 -14.99 3.13 -9.98
CA LYS A 19 -14.15 1.96 -9.64
C LYS A 19 -13.12 2.31 -8.58
N LEU A 20 -12.54 3.52 -8.66
CA LEU A 20 -11.60 4.00 -7.66
C LEU A 20 -12.27 4.12 -6.30
N GLU A 21 -13.47 4.67 -6.23
CA GLU A 21 -14.22 4.81 -4.97
C GLU A 21 -14.59 3.44 -4.40
N GLN A 22 -14.94 2.48 -5.24
CA GLN A 22 -15.20 1.10 -4.81
C GLN A 22 -13.94 0.48 -4.18
N TYR A 23 -12.77 0.76 -4.78
CA TYR A 23 -11.50 0.31 -4.24
C TYR A 23 -11.22 0.89 -2.86
N ILE A 24 -11.44 2.21 -2.68
CA ILE A 24 -11.21 2.86 -1.38
C ILE A 24 -12.13 2.25 -0.31
N THR A 25 -13.39 2.02 -0.65
CA THR A 25 -14.35 1.39 0.26
C THR A 25 -13.86 -0.02 0.67
N LYS A 26 -13.40 -0.80 -0.32
CA LYS A 26 -12.90 -2.15 -0.07
C LYS A 26 -11.64 -2.12 0.80
N GLN A 27 -10.75 -1.16 0.57
CA GLN A 27 -9.56 -0.94 1.37
C GLN A 27 -9.93 -0.79 2.85
N ASN A 28 -10.90 0.07 3.14
CA ASN A 28 -11.36 0.32 4.50
C ASN A 28 -12.01 -0.92 5.13
N GLU A 29 -12.69 -1.73 4.34
CA GLU A 29 -13.30 -2.98 4.82
C GLU A 29 -12.26 -4.05 5.16
N ILE A 30 -11.18 -4.12 4.38
CA ILE A 30 -10.13 -5.13 4.55
C ILE A 30 -9.27 -4.84 5.78
N PHE A 31 -8.88 -3.58 5.96
CA PHE A 31 -7.98 -3.19 7.05
C PHE A 31 -8.72 -2.92 8.35
N THR A 32 -9.32 -3.99 8.89
CA THR A 32 -9.93 -3.99 10.22
C THR A 32 -8.82 -3.86 11.27
N PRO A 33 -9.16 -3.50 12.52
CA PRO A 33 -8.16 -3.45 13.60
C PRO A 33 -7.36 -4.74 13.75
N LYS A 34 -8.00 -5.89 13.56
CA LYS A 34 -7.36 -7.21 13.64
C LYS A 34 -6.31 -7.38 12.53
N VAL A 35 -6.67 -7.02 11.29
CA VAL A 35 -5.75 -7.13 10.14
C VAL A 35 -4.60 -6.16 10.30
N VAL A 36 -4.87 -4.92 10.72
CA VAL A 36 -3.83 -3.92 10.99
C VAL A 36 -2.84 -4.44 12.04
N GLU A 37 -3.34 -5.11 13.08
CA GLU A 37 -2.48 -5.70 14.11
C GLU A 37 -1.55 -6.75 13.53
N GLU A 38 -2.03 -7.61 12.63
CA GLU A 38 -1.20 -8.62 11.98
C GLU A 38 -0.06 -7.97 11.17
N PHE A 39 -0.37 -6.92 10.41
CA PHE A 39 0.65 -6.20 9.64
C PHE A 39 1.66 -5.51 10.56
N THR A 40 1.19 -4.91 11.65
CA THR A 40 2.05 -4.24 12.62
C THR A 40 3.02 -5.24 13.26
N LYS A 41 2.54 -6.40 13.66
CA LYS A 41 3.39 -7.46 14.23
C LYS A 41 4.40 -7.98 13.22
N ALA A 42 4.04 -7.99 11.94
CA ALA A 42 4.94 -8.42 10.88
C ALA A 42 6.02 -7.38 10.55
N GLY A 43 5.90 -6.17 11.08
CA GLY A 43 6.91 -5.12 10.91
C GLY A 43 6.55 -4.00 9.96
N MET A 44 5.28 -3.88 9.59
CA MET A 44 4.81 -2.71 8.84
C MET A 44 4.70 -1.52 9.79
N LEU A 45 5.39 -0.44 9.46
CA LEU A 45 5.44 0.75 10.30
C LEU A 45 4.37 1.77 9.94
N ARG A 46 4.01 1.83 8.65
CA ARG A 46 3.11 2.86 8.17
C ARG A 46 2.51 2.50 6.83
N THR A 47 1.27 2.88 6.62
CA THR A 47 0.57 2.79 5.34
C THR A 47 -0.14 4.11 5.10
N VAL A 48 0.06 4.70 3.92
CA VAL A 48 -0.62 5.91 3.53
C VAL A 48 -1.25 5.70 2.15
N LEU A 49 -2.56 5.86 2.07
CA LEU A 49 -3.30 5.79 0.82
C LEU A 49 -3.66 7.21 0.40
N THR A 50 -3.27 7.60 -0.80
CA THR A 50 -3.58 8.91 -1.34
C THR A 50 -4.37 8.79 -2.63
N LYS A 51 -5.29 9.72 -2.86
CA LYS A 51 -5.98 9.86 -4.13
C LYS A 51 -5.28 10.97 -4.90
N LEU A 52 -4.82 10.68 -6.13
CA LEU A 52 -4.16 11.71 -6.94
C LEU A 52 -5.22 12.66 -7.48
N TRP A 53 -5.01 13.96 -7.27
CA TRP A 53 -6.01 14.98 -7.59
C TRP A 53 -5.56 16.00 -8.63
N ASN A 54 -4.26 16.09 -8.88
CA ASN A 54 -3.71 17.10 -9.79
C ASN A 54 -3.51 16.61 -11.23
N LYS A 55 -4.13 15.50 -11.58
CA LYS A 55 -4.06 14.91 -12.92
C LYS A 55 -5.47 14.79 -13.48
N GLU A 56 -5.73 15.49 -14.59
CA GLU A 56 -7.04 15.39 -15.26
C GLU A 56 -7.18 14.03 -15.95
N ASP A 57 -8.39 13.51 -15.94
CA ASP A 57 -8.75 12.24 -16.57
C ASP A 57 -7.95 11.03 -16.10
N VAL A 58 -7.34 11.12 -14.92
CA VAL A 58 -6.58 10.03 -14.34
C VAL A 58 -7.27 9.58 -13.04
N HIS A 59 -7.64 8.30 -13.02
CA HIS A 59 -8.25 7.67 -11.83
C HIS A 59 -7.18 6.82 -11.18
N ARG A 60 -6.40 7.42 -10.28
CA ARG A 60 -5.21 6.79 -9.71
C ARG A 60 -5.09 7.05 -8.22
N VAL A 61 -4.61 6.04 -7.49
CA VAL A 61 -4.22 6.19 -6.10
C VAL A 61 -2.72 5.94 -5.98
N GLY A 62 -2.11 6.54 -4.97
CA GLY A 62 -0.74 6.22 -4.56
C GLY A 62 -0.78 5.62 -3.17
N ILE A 63 -0.06 4.53 -2.96
CA ILE A 63 0.01 3.87 -1.67
C ILE A 63 1.47 3.80 -1.24
N LEU A 64 1.74 4.27 -0.02
CA LEU A 64 3.05 4.17 0.58
C LEU A 64 2.98 3.14 1.70
N PHE A 65 3.87 2.15 1.66
CA PHE A 65 4.06 1.19 2.73
C PHE A 65 5.47 1.34 3.27
N GLU A 66 5.60 1.51 4.59
CA GLU A 66 6.90 1.60 5.24
C GLU A 66 7.10 0.36 6.08
N TYR A 67 8.23 -0.33 5.87
CA TYR A 67 8.57 -1.57 6.56
C TYR A 67 9.83 -1.39 7.40
N ARG A 68 9.89 -2.09 8.52
CA ARG A 68 11.04 -2.05 9.41
C ARG A 68 12.32 -2.54 8.73
N ASP A 69 12.22 -3.60 7.90
CA ASP A 69 13.35 -4.24 7.24
C ASP A 69 12.85 -5.15 6.10
N GLU A 70 13.78 -5.82 5.41
CA GLU A 70 13.46 -6.75 4.32
C GLU A 70 12.59 -7.91 4.76
N LYS A 71 12.83 -8.43 5.96
CA LYS A 71 12.05 -9.55 6.49
C LYS A 71 10.61 -9.14 6.72
N ALA A 72 10.40 -7.95 7.25
CA ALA A 72 9.06 -7.39 7.43
C ALA A 72 8.34 -7.22 6.09
N PHE A 73 9.05 -6.74 5.08
CA PHE A 73 8.50 -6.63 3.73
C PHE A 73 8.02 -7.98 3.21
N ALA A 74 8.85 -9.01 3.30
CA ALA A 74 8.51 -10.35 2.81
C ALA A 74 7.29 -10.92 3.52
N THR A 75 7.22 -10.77 4.84
CA THR A 75 6.10 -11.27 5.64
C THR A 75 4.81 -10.50 5.28
N CYS A 76 4.90 -9.18 5.13
CA CYS A 76 3.74 -8.36 4.77
C CYS A 76 3.26 -8.63 3.35
N GLN A 77 4.14 -8.98 2.41
CA GLN A 77 3.74 -9.39 1.07
C GLN A 77 2.82 -10.62 1.12
N SER A 78 3.15 -11.59 1.95
CA SER A 78 2.30 -12.78 2.14
C SER A 78 0.94 -12.40 2.72
N LEU A 79 0.91 -11.46 3.66
CA LEU A 79 -0.36 -10.99 4.23
C LEU A 79 -1.20 -10.23 3.21
N LEU A 80 -0.56 -9.40 2.37
CA LEU A 80 -1.26 -8.69 1.29
C LEU A 80 -1.87 -9.66 0.30
N GLU A 81 -1.16 -10.72 -0.07
CA GLU A 81 -1.68 -11.75 -0.95
C GLU A 81 -2.84 -12.50 -0.34
N LYS A 82 -2.85 -12.67 0.98
CA LYS A 82 -3.91 -13.37 1.70
C LYS A 82 -5.17 -12.52 1.85
N TYR A 83 -5.03 -11.27 2.30
CA TYR A 83 -6.17 -10.44 2.69
C TYR A 83 -6.60 -9.41 1.65
N TYR A 84 -5.68 -8.94 0.84
CA TYR A 84 -5.86 -7.72 0.09
C TYR A 84 -5.96 -7.93 -1.42
N ILE A 85 -4.94 -8.52 -2.01
CA ILE A 85 -4.87 -8.63 -3.49
C ILE A 85 -6.09 -9.34 -4.10
N PRO A 86 -6.56 -10.48 -3.56
CA PRO A 86 -7.72 -11.16 -4.15
C PRO A 86 -9.00 -10.32 -4.13
N MET A 87 -9.11 -9.40 -3.19
CA MET A 87 -10.32 -8.60 -3.00
C MET A 87 -10.34 -7.33 -3.85
N VAL A 88 -9.20 -6.86 -4.33
CA VAL A 88 -9.11 -5.57 -5.03
C VAL A 88 -8.67 -5.69 -6.49
N LYS A 89 -8.09 -6.80 -6.89
CA LYS A 89 -7.48 -6.94 -8.23
C LYS A 89 -8.45 -6.68 -9.38
N THR A 90 -9.74 -6.94 -9.19
CA THR A 90 -10.74 -6.74 -10.24
C THR A 90 -11.05 -5.28 -10.53
N PHE A 91 -10.71 -4.37 -9.62
CA PHE A 91 -10.95 -2.94 -9.77
C PHE A 91 -9.80 -2.25 -10.52
N ILE A 92 -8.64 -2.86 -10.57
CA ILE A 92 -7.39 -2.23 -10.98
C ILE A 92 -7.06 -2.56 -12.42
N THR A 93 -6.73 -1.56 -13.24
CA THR A 93 -6.31 -1.74 -14.63
C THR A 93 -4.80 -1.76 -14.80
N LYS A 94 -4.07 -1.07 -13.90
CA LYS A 94 -2.61 -0.98 -13.97
C LYS A 94 -2.03 -0.78 -12.58
N VAL A 95 -0.94 -1.48 -12.31
CA VAL A 95 -0.20 -1.36 -11.04
C VAL A 95 1.28 -1.12 -11.35
N VAL A 96 1.86 -0.12 -10.70
CA VAL A 96 3.31 0.13 -10.77
C VAL A 96 3.81 0.25 -9.35
N GLY A 97 4.70 -0.67 -8.94
CA GLY A 97 5.28 -0.67 -7.60
C GLY A 97 6.78 -0.43 -7.66
N SER A 98 7.29 0.29 -6.68
CA SER A 98 8.72 0.55 -6.52
C SER A 98 9.10 0.37 -5.06
N LEU A 99 10.18 -0.38 -4.81
CA LEU A 99 10.68 -0.62 -3.47
C LEU A 99 12.03 0.06 -3.31
N GLY A 100 12.15 0.90 -2.30
CA GLY A 100 13.39 1.64 -2.03
C GLY A 100 13.87 1.47 -0.62
N ILE A 101 15.18 1.60 -0.44
CA ILE A 101 15.82 1.64 0.87
C ILE A 101 15.92 3.10 1.28
N VAL A 102 15.55 3.41 2.53
CA VAL A 102 15.62 4.78 3.03
C VAL A 102 17.10 5.16 3.24
N ILE A 103 17.53 6.19 2.54
CA ILE A 103 18.90 6.71 2.62
C ILE A 103 18.98 8.07 3.30
N HIS A 104 17.85 8.76 3.42
CA HIS A 104 17.75 10.05 4.11
C HIS A 104 16.33 10.22 4.63
N GLU A 105 16.20 10.69 5.86
CA GLU A 105 14.91 10.88 6.48
C GLU A 105 14.91 12.18 7.29
N PHE A 106 13.83 12.94 7.15
CA PHE A 106 13.59 14.13 7.95
C PHE A 106 12.20 14.01 8.58
N SER A 107 12.11 14.32 9.85
CA SER A 107 10.83 14.29 10.56
C SER A 107 10.73 15.52 11.46
N SER A 108 9.62 16.24 11.38
CA SER A 108 9.36 17.42 12.19
C SER A 108 8.61 17.08 13.48
#